data_34fbecfc0e50ccf984f9b74c58d2b12f
#
_entry.id   34fbecfc0e50ccf984f9b74c58d2b12f
#
_cell.length_a   1.000
_cell.length_b   1.000
_cell.length_c   1.000
_cell.angle_alpha   90.00
_cell.angle_beta   90.00
_cell.angle_gamma   90.00
#
_symmetry.space_group_name_H-M   'P 1'
#
loop_
_entity.id
_entity.type
_entity.pdbx_description
1 polymer ?
#
loop_
_entity_poly.entity_id
_entity_poly.type
_entity_poly.pdbx_seq_one_letter_code
_entity_poly.pdbx_strand_id
1 'polypeptide(L)'
;MRPPLREGTWLCVKLQFVPQWSNLKRYYFATMEGLTDCIYRRTHHAYFPGIHSYYMPFLSPTVHRQLTSRESRELPPADSVPFRTVPQLLTKVPEDFLWAAQQCRDRGYDEVNLNVGCPSGTVVSKGKGSGMLADLEQLDRFLDAVFAAAPLAVSVKTRLGIADPEEFPRLLEVFNRYPIKELTVHPRVRKQFYDGDVYLDSFCYCQENSRNPVCYNGNIRTLSELNAFEKEFPQVEAVMMGRGLIGNPGMLTGTDAATLEAFHNALLEEYLVVFGGSRNAMFRMKENWRYMLRLFEGSEKLGKRLRKTTDLAEYRGIVSEIFHTLPLSRELRADW
;
A
#
# COMPACT_ATOMS: atom_id res chain seq x y z
N MET A 1 -41.66 -12.42 -19.95
CA MET A 1 -40.95 -11.27 -20.53
C MET A 1 -40.65 -10.29 -19.43
N ARG A 2 -39.39 -10.18 -19.02
CA ARG A 2 -38.93 -9.17 -18.06
C ARG A 2 -38.46 -7.94 -18.85
N PRO A 3 -38.75 -6.69 -18.42
CA PRO A 3 -38.30 -5.49 -19.12
C PRO A 3 -36.80 -5.32 -18.95
N PRO A 4 -36.10 -4.61 -19.88
CA PRO A 4 -34.67 -4.39 -19.82
C PRO A 4 -34.34 -3.38 -18.73
N LEU A 5 -33.26 -3.62 -18.02
CA LEU A 5 -32.65 -2.70 -17.05
C LEU A 5 -32.18 -1.46 -17.79
N ARG A 6 -32.65 -0.30 -17.36
CA ARG A 6 -32.21 1.00 -17.86
C ARG A 6 -30.80 1.29 -17.39
N GLU A 7 -29.94 1.68 -18.31
CA GLU A 7 -28.66 2.35 -18.03
C GLU A 7 -28.92 3.59 -17.17
N GLY A 8 -28.62 3.50 -15.90
CA GLY A 8 -28.68 4.62 -14.97
C GLY A 8 -27.25 5.10 -14.65
N THR A 9 -26.85 6.17 -15.32
CA THR A 9 -25.73 7.02 -14.85
C THR A 9 -26.08 7.55 -13.45
N TRP A 10 -25.47 6.97 -12.43
CA TRP A 10 -25.56 7.47 -11.07
C TRP A 10 -24.69 8.72 -10.95
N LEU A 11 -25.33 9.89 -11.07
CA LEU A 11 -24.71 11.14 -10.66
C LEU A 11 -24.56 11.09 -9.14
N CYS A 12 -23.32 11.11 -8.67
CA CYS A 12 -22.99 11.35 -7.28
C CYS A 12 -23.65 12.66 -6.83
N VAL A 13 -24.70 12.57 -6.05
CA VAL A 13 -25.42 13.75 -5.53
C VAL A 13 -24.47 14.48 -4.58
N LYS A 14 -24.12 15.70 -4.94
CA LYS A 14 -23.33 16.61 -4.10
C LYS A 14 -24.09 16.90 -2.80
N LEU A 15 -23.74 16.22 -1.73
CA LEU A 15 -24.10 16.64 -0.39
C LEU A 15 -23.23 17.84 0.00
N GLN A 16 -23.84 19.04 -0.05
CA GLN A 16 -23.28 20.27 0.51
C GLN A 16 -23.47 20.21 2.04
N PHE A 17 -22.52 19.62 2.74
CA PHE A 17 -22.21 19.95 4.14
C PHE A 17 -20.76 19.53 4.41
N VAL A 18 -19.81 20.43 4.12
CA VAL A 18 -18.40 20.27 4.51
C VAL A 18 -18.21 21.07 5.79
N PRO A 19 -17.97 20.44 6.94
CA PRO A 19 -17.43 21.17 8.09
C PRO A 19 -16.04 21.69 7.71
N GLN A 20 -15.78 22.97 8.02
CA GLN A 20 -14.47 23.60 7.86
C GLN A 20 -13.43 22.97 8.82
N TRP A 21 -12.85 21.81 8.43
CA TRP A 21 -11.67 21.26 9.08
C TRP A 21 -10.61 21.03 8.01
N SER A 22 -9.49 21.74 8.13
CA SER A 22 -8.22 21.72 7.40
C SER A 22 -8.14 20.83 6.14
N ASN A 23 -8.14 21.45 4.97
CA ASN A 23 -8.01 20.88 3.61
C ASN A 23 -6.62 20.26 3.30
N LEU A 24 -5.99 19.55 4.22
CA LEU A 24 -4.74 18.85 3.95
C LEU A 24 -5.04 17.39 3.64
N LYS A 25 -5.04 17.04 2.35
CA LYS A 25 -5.08 15.65 1.88
C LYS A 25 -3.95 14.85 2.52
N ARG A 26 -4.26 13.66 2.99
CA ARG A 26 -3.26 12.73 3.56
C ARG A 26 -2.86 11.70 2.52
N TYR A 27 -1.59 11.65 2.21
CA TYR A 27 -1.04 10.67 1.28
C TYR A 27 -0.31 9.57 2.04
N TYR A 28 -0.67 8.33 1.75
CA TYR A 28 -0.08 7.15 2.40
C TYR A 28 0.70 6.32 1.39
N PHE A 29 1.85 5.82 1.84
CA PHE A 29 2.58 4.82 1.08
C PHE A 29 2.11 3.43 1.49
N ALA A 30 1.46 2.72 0.55
CA ALA A 30 0.97 1.37 0.77
C ALA A 30 2.12 0.38 1.00
N THR A 31 1.86 -0.63 1.81
CA THR A 31 2.70 -1.83 1.86
C THR A 31 2.86 -2.47 0.48
N MET A 32 4.10 -2.62 0.05
CA MET A 32 4.49 -3.45 -1.09
C MET A 32 5.46 -4.52 -0.58
N GLU A 33 4.93 -5.73 -0.32
CA GLU A 33 5.73 -6.83 0.25
C GLU A 33 6.97 -7.10 -0.60
N GLY A 34 8.11 -7.16 0.08
CA GLY A 34 9.38 -7.34 -0.58
C GLY A 34 9.99 -6.07 -1.20
N LEU A 35 9.33 -4.91 -1.16
CA LEU A 35 9.81 -3.66 -1.76
C LEU A 35 9.94 -2.52 -0.74
N THR A 36 8.88 -2.24 0.00
CA THR A 36 8.82 -1.09 0.93
C THR A 36 9.29 -1.46 2.33
N ASP A 37 10.45 -2.11 2.45
CA ASP A 37 11.09 -2.42 3.73
C ASP A 37 11.55 -1.14 4.47
N CYS A 38 12.06 -1.30 5.70
CA CYS A 38 12.45 -0.16 6.53
C CYS A 38 13.55 0.69 5.88
N ILE A 39 14.44 0.09 5.09
CA ILE A 39 15.50 0.79 4.37
C ILE A 39 14.87 1.67 3.27
N TYR A 40 14.00 1.08 2.46
CA TYR A 40 13.30 1.81 1.40
C TYR A 40 12.50 3.00 1.97
N ARG A 41 11.70 2.77 3.02
CA ARG A 41 10.87 3.85 3.61
C ARG A 41 11.72 5.00 4.13
N ARG A 42 12.84 4.70 4.82
CA ARG A 42 13.76 5.71 5.35
C ARG A 42 14.42 6.50 4.23
N THR A 43 14.96 5.82 3.23
CA THR A 43 15.60 6.48 2.08
C THR A 43 14.58 7.27 1.27
N HIS A 44 13.38 6.73 1.02
CA HIS A 44 12.32 7.46 0.32
C HIS A 44 11.95 8.75 1.05
N HIS A 45 11.72 8.69 2.36
CA HIS A 45 11.38 9.88 3.13
C HIS A 45 12.46 10.97 3.10
N ALA A 46 13.74 10.57 3.08
CA ALA A 46 14.86 11.50 3.04
C ALA A 46 14.95 12.27 1.71
N TYR A 47 14.57 11.66 0.61
CA TYR A 47 14.65 12.26 -0.73
C TYR A 47 13.33 12.84 -1.22
N PHE A 48 12.21 12.26 -0.82
CA PHE A 48 10.88 12.60 -1.33
C PHE A 48 9.88 12.77 -0.17
N PRO A 49 9.85 13.96 0.46
CA PRO A 49 8.88 14.26 1.51
C PRO A 49 7.45 14.33 0.96
N GLY A 50 6.46 14.46 1.86
CA GLY A 50 5.05 14.61 1.47
C GLY A 50 4.18 13.38 1.75
N ILE A 51 4.78 12.26 2.17
CA ILE A 51 4.04 11.09 2.65
C ILE A 51 3.67 11.29 4.12
N HIS A 52 2.37 11.26 4.42
CA HIS A 52 1.86 11.39 5.78
C HIS A 52 2.13 10.14 6.62
N SER A 53 1.95 8.95 6.04
CA SER A 53 2.19 7.68 6.73
C SER A 53 2.71 6.60 5.79
N TYR A 54 3.69 5.85 6.25
CA TYR A 54 4.21 4.66 5.57
C TYR A 54 3.64 3.40 6.20
N TYR A 55 2.93 2.59 5.42
CA TYR A 55 2.47 1.29 5.87
C TYR A 55 3.57 0.26 5.63
N MET A 56 3.99 -0.42 6.70
CA MET A 56 5.09 -1.37 6.61
C MET A 56 4.64 -2.72 6.08
N PRO A 57 5.56 -3.53 5.51
CA PRO A 57 5.31 -4.92 5.18
C PRO A 57 4.68 -5.66 6.37
N PHE A 58 3.74 -6.55 6.09
CA PHE A 58 2.97 -7.16 7.16
C PHE A 58 3.79 -8.10 8.02
N LEU A 59 3.58 -7.98 9.33
CA LEU A 59 3.98 -8.98 10.31
C LEU A 59 2.96 -10.11 10.28
N SER A 60 3.45 -11.35 10.23
CA SER A 60 2.58 -12.52 10.25
C SER A 60 2.90 -13.40 11.46
N PRO A 61 2.31 -13.09 12.63
CA PRO A 61 2.59 -13.83 13.85
C PRO A 61 2.40 -15.34 13.68
N THR A 62 3.26 -16.09 14.33
CA THR A 62 3.19 -17.54 14.40
C THR A 62 2.78 -18.01 15.79
N VAL A 63 2.45 -19.28 15.93
CA VAL A 63 2.10 -19.90 17.23
C VAL A 63 3.16 -19.71 18.32
N HIS A 64 4.41 -19.50 17.93
CA HIS A 64 5.50 -19.25 18.88
C HIS A 64 5.56 -17.82 19.40
N ARG A 65 4.77 -16.89 18.82
CA ARG A 65 4.72 -15.49 19.22
C ARG A 65 6.10 -14.85 19.39
N GLN A 66 6.94 -15.04 18.39
CA GLN A 66 8.28 -14.45 18.30
C GLN A 66 8.41 -13.67 16.99
N LEU A 67 9.00 -12.49 17.05
CA LEU A 67 9.40 -11.75 15.86
C LEU A 67 10.65 -12.40 15.27
N THR A 68 10.62 -12.65 13.98
CA THR A 68 11.83 -13.03 13.23
C THR A 68 12.81 -11.85 13.19
N SER A 69 14.09 -12.13 12.89
CA SER A 69 15.10 -11.07 12.72
C SER A 69 14.71 -10.05 11.65
N ARG A 70 14.00 -10.49 10.60
CA ARG A 70 13.44 -9.59 9.58
C ARG A 70 12.35 -8.70 10.18
N GLU A 71 11.37 -9.28 10.86
CA GLU A 71 10.26 -8.53 11.46
C GLU A 71 10.74 -7.56 12.53
N SER A 72 11.73 -7.95 13.35
CA SER A 72 12.33 -7.05 14.33
C SER A 72 13.01 -5.85 13.69
N ARG A 73 13.65 -6.02 12.53
CA ARG A 73 14.25 -4.93 11.76
C ARG A 73 13.19 -4.04 11.12
N GLU A 74 12.07 -4.62 10.65
CA GLU A 74 10.95 -3.86 10.09
C GLU A 74 10.20 -3.05 11.16
N LEU A 75 10.27 -3.43 12.42
CA LEU A 75 9.58 -2.84 13.56
C LEU A 75 10.57 -2.16 14.54
N PRO A 76 11.32 -1.12 14.12
CA PRO A 76 12.17 -0.36 15.03
C PRO A 76 11.30 0.42 16.03
N PRO A 77 11.87 1.02 17.09
CA PRO A 77 11.15 1.99 17.93
C PRO A 77 10.52 3.09 17.06
N ALA A 78 9.27 3.48 17.37
CA ALA A 78 8.52 4.40 16.52
C ALA A 78 9.16 5.80 16.41
N ASP A 79 9.85 6.24 17.45
CA ASP A 79 10.58 7.52 17.54
C ASP A 79 11.98 7.48 16.89
N SER A 80 12.44 6.31 16.46
CA SER A 80 13.75 6.15 15.80
C SER A 80 13.78 6.61 14.33
N VAL A 81 12.62 6.96 13.77
CA VAL A 81 12.47 7.46 12.39
C VAL A 81 11.69 8.78 12.37
N PRO A 82 12.04 9.74 11.50
CA PRO A 82 11.42 11.07 11.47
C PRO A 82 10.08 11.11 10.74
N PHE A 83 9.42 9.98 10.55
CA PHE A 83 8.15 9.87 9.81
C PHE A 83 7.24 8.84 10.47
N ARG A 84 5.92 9.03 10.26
CA ARG A 84 4.92 8.10 10.76
C ARG A 84 4.96 6.77 10.01
N THR A 85 5.07 5.68 10.75
CA THR A 85 4.95 4.32 10.22
C THR A 85 3.78 3.60 10.90
N VAL A 86 2.98 2.90 10.11
CA VAL A 86 1.86 2.09 10.59
C VAL A 86 2.20 0.61 10.40
N PRO A 87 2.42 -0.16 11.48
CA PRO A 87 2.61 -1.60 11.40
C PRO A 87 1.36 -2.30 10.82
N GLN A 88 1.55 -3.19 9.84
CA GLN A 88 0.46 -3.96 9.28
C GLN A 88 0.55 -5.42 9.74
N LEU A 89 -0.58 -5.98 10.21
CA LEU A 89 -0.66 -7.33 10.76
C LEU A 89 -1.48 -8.23 9.82
N LEU A 90 -0.98 -9.46 9.61
CA LEU A 90 -1.60 -10.47 8.75
C LEU A 90 -1.84 -11.76 9.53
N THR A 91 -3.00 -11.86 10.15
CA THR A 91 -3.43 -13.06 10.87
C THR A 91 -4.95 -13.19 10.82
N LYS A 92 -5.46 -14.39 11.12
CA LYS A 92 -6.87 -14.69 11.31
C LYS A 92 -7.18 -15.15 12.76
N VAL A 93 -6.17 -15.10 13.61
CA VAL A 93 -6.25 -15.53 15.02
C VAL A 93 -6.21 -14.29 15.90
N PRO A 94 -7.27 -13.97 16.65
CA PRO A 94 -7.34 -12.74 17.45
C PRO A 94 -6.20 -12.62 18.47
N GLU A 95 -5.83 -13.70 19.14
CA GLU A 95 -4.78 -13.72 20.15
C GLU A 95 -3.41 -13.42 19.56
N ASP A 96 -3.15 -13.85 18.32
CA ASP A 96 -1.92 -13.54 17.60
C ASP A 96 -1.89 -12.05 17.17
N PHE A 97 -3.06 -11.51 16.78
CA PHE A 97 -3.19 -10.09 16.48
C PHE A 97 -2.91 -9.24 17.72
N LEU A 98 -3.53 -9.57 18.84
CA LEU A 98 -3.37 -8.85 20.10
C LEU A 98 -1.93 -8.90 20.62
N TRP A 99 -1.29 -10.07 20.52
CA TRP A 99 0.13 -10.19 20.85
C TRP A 99 1.00 -9.28 20.00
N ALA A 100 0.80 -9.28 18.66
CA ALA A 100 1.58 -8.43 17.76
C ALA A 100 1.29 -6.94 17.96
N ALA A 101 0.04 -6.58 18.24
CA ALA A 101 -0.35 -5.21 18.60
C ALA A 101 0.34 -4.74 19.90
N GLN A 102 0.47 -5.63 20.89
CA GLN A 102 1.23 -5.33 22.11
C GLN A 102 2.72 -5.11 21.79
N GLN A 103 3.31 -5.93 20.92
CA GLN A 103 4.71 -5.72 20.48
C GLN A 103 4.92 -4.36 19.79
N CYS A 104 3.89 -3.88 19.05
CA CYS A 104 3.92 -2.55 18.44
C CYS A 104 3.79 -1.45 19.51
N ARG A 105 2.87 -1.58 20.46
CA ARG A 105 2.69 -0.65 21.57
C ARG A 105 3.97 -0.48 22.40
N ASP A 106 4.62 -1.58 22.72
CA ASP A 106 5.86 -1.59 23.52
C ASP A 106 7.02 -0.87 22.83
N ARG A 107 6.91 -0.66 21.49
CA ARG A 107 7.85 0.10 20.65
C ARG A 107 7.38 1.53 20.34
N GLY A 108 6.32 2.00 21.00
CA GLY A 108 5.84 3.37 20.87
C GLY A 108 4.91 3.64 19.68
N TYR A 109 4.43 2.62 18.96
CA TYR A 109 3.41 2.81 17.91
C TYR A 109 2.05 3.11 18.56
N ASP A 110 1.24 3.94 17.89
CA ASP A 110 -0.10 4.37 18.32
C ASP A 110 -1.22 3.68 17.52
N GLU A 111 -0.86 2.99 16.44
CA GLU A 111 -1.79 2.34 15.53
C GLU A 111 -1.21 1.05 14.97
N VAL A 112 -2.09 0.08 14.72
CA VAL A 112 -1.81 -1.10 13.90
C VAL A 112 -2.87 -1.23 12.82
N ASN A 113 -2.49 -1.77 11.67
CA ASN A 113 -3.40 -1.99 10.54
C ASN A 113 -3.65 -3.48 10.32
N LEU A 114 -4.90 -3.88 10.27
CA LEU A 114 -5.29 -5.25 9.91
C LEU A 114 -5.36 -5.40 8.38
N ASN A 115 -4.62 -6.37 7.83
CA ASN A 115 -4.70 -6.70 6.41
C ASN A 115 -5.75 -7.79 6.15
N VAL A 116 -6.87 -7.40 5.57
CA VAL A 116 -7.91 -8.31 5.03
C VAL A 116 -8.07 -8.15 3.52
N GLY A 117 -7.02 -7.65 2.84
CA GLY A 117 -7.05 -7.35 1.41
C GLY A 117 -6.01 -8.08 0.55
N CYS A 118 -4.98 -8.71 1.13
CA CYS A 118 -3.94 -9.39 0.36
C CYS A 118 -4.50 -10.57 -0.44
N PRO A 119 -4.40 -10.58 -1.80
CA PRO A 119 -4.97 -11.63 -2.64
C PRO A 119 -4.00 -12.78 -2.91
N SER A 120 -2.76 -12.74 -2.38
CA SER A 120 -1.73 -13.76 -2.62
C SER A 120 -2.24 -15.16 -2.28
N GLY A 121 -2.04 -16.13 -3.18
CA GLY A 121 -2.47 -17.51 -3.00
C GLY A 121 -1.92 -18.14 -1.72
N THR A 122 -0.67 -17.85 -1.36
CA THR A 122 -0.03 -18.35 -0.14
C THR A 122 -0.61 -17.77 1.15
N VAL A 123 -1.24 -16.61 1.07
CA VAL A 123 -1.94 -15.95 2.19
C VAL A 123 -3.36 -16.47 2.28
N VAL A 124 -4.06 -16.48 1.17
CA VAL A 124 -5.48 -16.88 1.06
C VAL A 124 -5.69 -18.36 1.39
N SER A 125 -4.77 -19.26 0.96
CA SER A 125 -4.83 -20.69 1.29
C SER A 125 -4.80 -20.98 2.78
N LYS A 126 -4.26 -20.04 3.58
CA LYS A 126 -4.25 -20.08 5.04
C LYS A 126 -5.46 -19.37 5.68
N GLY A 127 -6.41 -18.89 4.88
CA GLY A 127 -7.57 -18.12 5.33
C GLY A 127 -7.21 -16.74 5.88
N LYS A 128 -6.04 -16.17 5.53
CA LYS A 128 -5.59 -14.83 5.94
C LYS A 128 -5.81 -13.81 4.80
N GLY A 129 -5.60 -12.53 5.10
CA GLY A 129 -5.76 -11.46 4.11
C GLY A 129 -7.17 -11.45 3.51
N SER A 130 -7.29 -11.34 2.19
CA SER A 130 -8.61 -11.38 1.54
C SER A 130 -9.34 -12.73 1.67
N GLY A 131 -8.69 -13.78 2.15
CA GLY A 131 -9.33 -15.03 2.50
C GLY A 131 -10.34 -14.90 3.64
N MET A 132 -10.14 -13.94 4.54
CA MET A 132 -11.07 -13.65 5.64
C MET A 132 -12.42 -13.09 5.17
N LEU A 133 -12.48 -12.51 3.98
CA LEU A 133 -13.71 -11.93 3.42
C LEU A 133 -14.72 -12.99 2.96
N ALA A 134 -14.34 -14.27 2.91
CA ALA A 134 -15.20 -15.37 2.47
C ALA A 134 -16.24 -15.78 3.54
N ASP A 135 -15.97 -15.48 4.81
CA ASP A 135 -16.82 -15.87 5.93
C ASP A 135 -17.05 -14.65 6.84
N LEU A 136 -18.22 -14.02 6.67
CA LEU A 136 -18.60 -12.80 7.40
C LEU A 136 -18.73 -13.04 8.90
N GLU A 137 -19.22 -14.22 9.31
CA GLU A 137 -19.37 -14.54 10.73
C GLU A 137 -18.02 -14.75 11.41
N GLN A 138 -17.08 -15.39 10.70
CA GLN A 138 -15.72 -15.55 11.21
C GLN A 138 -15.00 -14.20 11.29
N LEU A 139 -15.19 -13.33 10.28
CA LEU A 139 -14.65 -11.98 10.28
C LEU A 139 -15.22 -11.16 11.44
N ASP A 140 -16.52 -11.22 11.66
CA ASP A 140 -17.21 -10.51 12.75
C ASP A 140 -16.69 -10.97 14.13
N ARG A 141 -16.62 -12.29 14.38
CA ARG A 141 -16.05 -12.83 15.62
C ARG A 141 -14.59 -12.43 15.84
N PHE A 142 -13.80 -12.39 14.76
CA PHE A 142 -12.41 -11.95 14.84
C PHE A 142 -12.32 -10.48 15.24
N LEU A 143 -13.11 -9.61 14.59
CA LEU A 143 -13.11 -8.17 14.87
C LEU A 143 -13.63 -7.89 16.27
N ASP A 144 -14.68 -8.59 16.73
CA ASP A 144 -15.21 -8.46 18.08
C ASP A 144 -14.12 -8.73 19.14
N ALA A 145 -13.42 -9.86 19.02
CA ALA A 145 -12.34 -10.21 19.93
C ALA A 145 -11.17 -9.21 19.88
N VAL A 146 -10.83 -8.71 18.69
CA VAL A 146 -9.75 -7.72 18.53
C VAL A 146 -10.14 -6.38 19.15
N PHE A 147 -11.31 -5.83 18.81
CA PHE A 147 -11.72 -4.52 19.30
C PHE A 147 -12.07 -4.50 20.79
N ALA A 148 -12.42 -5.65 21.37
CA ALA A 148 -12.62 -5.77 22.82
C ALA A 148 -11.31 -5.61 23.62
N ALA A 149 -10.15 -5.92 23.06
CA ALA A 149 -8.90 -6.02 23.81
C ALA A 149 -7.67 -5.35 23.14
N ALA A 150 -7.83 -4.71 21.98
CA ALA A 150 -6.70 -4.09 21.27
C ALA A 150 -6.03 -3.00 22.12
N PRO A 151 -4.71 -3.04 22.31
CA PRO A 151 -3.99 -2.06 23.12
C PRO A 151 -3.72 -0.74 22.37
N LEU A 152 -4.02 -0.69 21.07
CA LEU A 152 -3.77 0.42 20.14
C LEU A 152 -4.99 0.69 19.28
N ALA A 153 -5.01 1.84 18.60
CA ALA A 153 -5.98 2.09 17.55
C ALA A 153 -5.79 1.09 16.40
N VAL A 154 -6.92 0.56 15.89
CA VAL A 154 -6.90 -0.42 14.79
C VAL A 154 -7.51 0.19 13.54
N SER A 155 -6.72 0.27 12.46
CA SER A 155 -7.21 0.53 11.11
C SER A 155 -7.31 -0.77 10.31
N VAL A 156 -8.09 -0.77 9.25
CA VAL A 156 -8.31 -1.97 8.42
C VAL A 156 -8.06 -1.64 6.95
N LYS A 157 -7.33 -2.53 6.26
CA LYS A 157 -7.19 -2.46 4.80
C LYS A 157 -7.86 -3.64 4.14
N THR A 158 -8.87 -3.36 3.31
CA THR A 158 -9.75 -4.36 2.71
C THR A 158 -9.83 -4.27 1.18
N ARG A 159 -10.50 -5.25 0.60
CA ARG A 159 -11.06 -5.29 -0.76
C ARG A 159 -12.59 -5.39 -0.67
N LEU A 160 -13.26 -5.38 -1.85
CA LEU A 160 -14.72 -5.42 -1.95
C LEU A 160 -15.34 -6.80 -1.68
N GLY A 161 -14.52 -7.83 -1.62
CA GLY A 161 -14.98 -9.22 -1.46
C GLY A 161 -14.09 -10.19 -2.23
N ILE A 162 -14.62 -11.36 -2.54
CA ILE A 162 -13.93 -12.49 -3.15
C ILE A 162 -14.06 -12.45 -4.68
N ALA A 163 -15.29 -12.37 -5.19
CA ALA A 163 -15.60 -12.60 -6.59
C ALA A 163 -16.46 -11.51 -7.22
N ASP A 164 -17.31 -10.86 -6.43
CA ASP A 164 -18.32 -9.91 -6.88
C ASP A 164 -18.29 -8.65 -6.02
N PRO A 165 -18.26 -7.43 -6.60
CA PRO A 165 -18.34 -6.19 -5.84
C PRO A 165 -19.62 -6.05 -5.01
N GLU A 166 -20.71 -6.74 -5.38
CA GLU A 166 -21.96 -6.80 -4.62
C GLU A 166 -21.83 -7.51 -3.26
N GLU A 167 -20.70 -8.15 -2.98
CA GLU A 167 -20.39 -8.68 -1.64
C GLU A 167 -20.10 -7.55 -0.65
N PHE A 168 -19.68 -6.38 -1.13
CA PHE A 168 -19.14 -5.30 -0.29
C PHE A 168 -20.15 -4.67 0.68
N PRO A 169 -21.40 -4.40 0.34
CA PRO A 169 -22.37 -3.86 1.29
C PRO A 169 -22.47 -4.68 2.59
N ARG A 170 -22.50 -6.00 2.48
CA ARG A 170 -22.56 -6.89 3.65
C ARG A 170 -21.25 -6.88 4.47
N LEU A 171 -20.11 -6.76 3.80
CA LEU A 171 -18.81 -6.57 4.46
C LEU A 171 -18.76 -5.24 5.19
N LEU A 172 -19.25 -4.17 4.57
CA LEU A 172 -19.29 -2.84 5.19
C LEU A 172 -20.19 -2.81 6.43
N GLU A 173 -21.31 -3.53 6.43
CA GLU A 173 -22.17 -3.72 7.61
C GLU A 173 -21.40 -4.32 8.79
N VAL A 174 -20.52 -5.31 8.52
CA VAL A 174 -19.65 -5.89 9.55
C VAL A 174 -18.64 -4.85 10.04
N PHE A 175 -17.91 -4.17 9.14
CA PHE A 175 -16.94 -3.16 9.54
C PHE A 175 -17.57 -1.99 10.31
N ASN A 176 -18.80 -1.62 10.01
CA ASN A 176 -19.52 -0.53 10.67
C ASN A 176 -19.92 -0.84 12.14
N ARG A 177 -19.77 -2.08 12.60
CA ARG A 177 -20.03 -2.46 14.01
C ARG A 177 -18.88 -2.05 14.94
N TYR A 178 -17.70 -1.79 14.37
CA TYR A 178 -16.46 -1.58 15.12
C TYR A 178 -15.92 -0.16 14.94
N PRO A 179 -15.26 0.41 15.96
CA PRO A 179 -14.64 1.73 15.90
C PRO A 179 -13.29 1.66 15.16
N ILE A 180 -13.35 1.37 13.86
CA ILE A 180 -12.16 1.30 13.00
C ILE A 180 -11.60 2.71 12.85
N LYS A 181 -10.31 2.90 13.18
CA LYS A 181 -9.66 4.21 13.08
C LYS A 181 -9.71 4.77 11.65
N GLU A 182 -9.48 3.92 10.66
CA GLU A 182 -9.60 4.24 9.24
C GLU A 182 -9.76 2.96 8.42
N LEU A 183 -10.74 2.94 7.52
CA LEU A 183 -11.01 1.84 6.59
C LEU A 183 -10.39 2.16 5.24
N THR A 184 -9.26 1.57 4.91
CA THR A 184 -8.65 1.68 3.58
C THR A 184 -9.28 0.67 2.63
N VAL A 185 -9.96 1.15 1.59
CA VAL A 185 -10.64 0.32 0.61
C VAL A 185 -9.87 0.29 -0.71
N HIS A 186 -9.51 -0.93 -1.14
CA HIS A 186 -9.07 -1.18 -2.50
C HIS A 186 -10.29 -1.68 -3.30
N PRO A 187 -10.90 -0.84 -4.15
CA PRO A 187 -12.16 -1.17 -4.79
C PRO A 187 -11.98 -2.15 -5.95
N ARG A 188 -11.51 -3.30 -5.62
CA ARG A 188 -11.40 -4.53 -6.43
C ARG A 188 -11.78 -5.73 -5.59
N VAL A 189 -12.30 -6.79 -6.25
CA VAL A 189 -12.47 -8.09 -5.61
C VAL A 189 -11.15 -8.88 -5.60
N ARG A 190 -11.05 -9.90 -4.76
CA ARG A 190 -9.84 -10.73 -4.66
C ARG A 190 -9.44 -11.34 -5.99
N LYS A 191 -10.41 -11.88 -6.76
CA LYS A 191 -10.16 -12.57 -8.04
C LYS A 191 -9.50 -11.69 -9.10
N GLN A 192 -9.66 -10.36 -9.02
CA GLN A 192 -9.02 -9.44 -9.94
C GLN A 192 -7.53 -9.27 -9.69
N PHE A 193 -7.01 -9.63 -8.52
CA PHE A 193 -5.65 -9.27 -8.10
C PHE A 193 -5.37 -7.77 -8.29
N TYR A 194 -4.72 -7.40 -9.39
CA TYR A 194 -4.41 -6.01 -9.75
C TYR A 194 -4.84 -5.68 -11.18
N ASP A 195 -5.57 -6.60 -11.83
CA ASP A 195 -6.01 -6.49 -13.20
C ASP A 195 -7.38 -5.82 -13.31
N GLY A 196 -7.64 -5.24 -14.50
CA GLY A 196 -8.89 -4.53 -14.78
C GLY A 196 -9.05 -3.21 -14.01
N ASP A 197 -10.21 -2.61 -14.14
CA ASP A 197 -10.56 -1.36 -13.50
C ASP A 197 -10.98 -1.53 -12.03
N VAL A 198 -10.93 -0.45 -11.29
CA VAL A 198 -11.49 -0.37 -9.94
C VAL A 198 -13.00 -0.10 -10.02
N TYR A 199 -13.77 -0.63 -9.09
CA TYR A 199 -15.20 -0.37 -8.96
C TYR A 199 -15.42 0.91 -8.14
N LEU A 200 -15.43 2.07 -8.82
CA LEU A 200 -15.61 3.37 -8.17
C LEU A 200 -17.00 3.51 -7.53
N ASP A 201 -18.04 2.94 -8.13
CA ASP A 201 -19.40 2.95 -7.55
C ASP A 201 -19.43 2.28 -6.17
N SER A 202 -18.72 1.16 -5.99
CA SER A 202 -18.60 0.52 -4.69
C SER A 202 -17.80 1.36 -3.69
N PHE A 203 -16.86 2.17 -4.17
CA PHE A 203 -16.16 3.12 -3.33
C PHE A 203 -17.05 4.30 -2.93
N CYS A 204 -17.86 4.83 -3.85
CA CYS A 204 -18.88 5.84 -3.55
C CYS A 204 -19.85 5.32 -2.49
N TYR A 205 -20.36 4.09 -2.68
CA TYR A 205 -21.20 3.44 -1.69
C TYR A 205 -20.53 3.39 -0.30
N CYS A 206 -19.22 3.05 -0.26
CA CYS A 206 -18.46 3.04 0.98
C CYS A 206 -18.39 4.43 1.63
N GLN A 207 -18.13 5.47 0.85
CA GLN A 207 -18.07 6.86 1.35
C GLN A 207 -19.40 7.32 1.97
N GLU A 208 -20.51 6.91 1.39
CA GLU A 208 -21.85 7.30 1.84
C GLU A 208 -22.33 6.51 3.06
N ASN A 209 -21.91 5.24 3.20
CA ASN A 209 -22.47 4.31 4.17
C ASN A 209 -21.49 3.88 5.28
N SER A 210 -20.22 4.25 5.19
CA SER A 210 -19.24 3.95 6.24
C SER A 210 -19.46 4.82 7.48
N ARG A 211 -19.47 4.19 8.65
CA ARG A 211 -19.42 4.89 9.95
C ARG A 211 -18.00 5.28 10.36
N ASN A 212 -17.01 4.74 9.67
CA ASN A 212 -15.59 4.95 9.94
C ASN A 212 -14.98 5.88 8.88
N PRO A 213 -13.92 6.63 9.18
CA PRO A 213 -13.15 7.36 8.18
C PRO A 213 -12.68 6.42 7.07
N VAL A 214 -12.72 6.89 5.80
CA VAL A 214 -12.39 6.06 4.63
C VAL A 214 -11.16 6.61 3.92
N CYS A 215 -10.23 5.71 3.57
CA CYS A 215 -9.08 5.97 2.72
C CYS A 215 -9.22 5.24 1.38
N TYR A 216 -9.00 5.94 0.27
CA TYR A 216 -8.98 5.33 -1.06
C TYR A 216 -7.65 4.66 -1.35
N ASN A 217 -7.68 3.46 -1.94
CA ASN A 217 -6.49 2.80 -2.44
C ASN A 217 -6.77 2.09 -3.77
N GLY A 218 -6.45 2.70 -4.87
CA GLY A 218 -6.66 2.07 -6.20
C GLY A 218 -5.94 2.87 -7.29
N ASN A 219 -5.57 2.30 -8.36
CA ASN A 219 -5.05 2.81 -9.63
C ASN A 219 -4.48 4.26 -9.71
N ILE A 220 -3.97 4.81 -8.62
CA ILE A 220 -3.24 6.08 -8.65
C ILE A 220 -1.77 5.73 -8.93
N ARG A 221 -1.34 5.97 -10.17
CA ARG A 221 0.00 5.64 -10.68
C ARG A 221 0.79 6.86 -11.10
N THR A 222 0.07 7.95 -11.44
CA THR A 222 0.63 9.21 -11.90
C THR A 222 0.05 10.38 -11.11
N LEU A 223 0.71 11.54 -11.17
CA LEU A 223 0.20 12.77 -10.57
C LEU A 223 -1.09 13.23 -11.27
N SER A 224 -1.19 13.03 -12.58
CA SER A 224 -2.41 13.35 -13.34
C SER A 224 -3.60 12.51 -12.89
N GLU A 225 -3.40 11.19 -12.65
CA GLU A 225 -4.45 10.32 -12.09
C GLU A 225 -4.86 10.76 -10.67
N LEU A 226 -3.89 11.16 -9.83
CA LEU A 226 -4.17 11.69 -8.49
C LEU A 226 -5.01 12.97 -8.57
N ASN A 227 -4.59 13.93 -9.37
CA ASN A 227 -5.30 15.20 -9.53
C ASN A 227 -6.72 15.00 -10.10
N ALA A 228 -6.89 14.09 -11.06
CA ALA A 228 -8.20 13.73 -11.59
C ALA A 228 -9.11 13.12 -10.52
N PHE A 229 -8.57 12.17 -9.74
CA PHE A 229 -9.28 11.54 -8.63
C PHE A 229 -9.71 12.58 -7.57
N GLU A 230 -8.81 13.48 -7.17
CA GLU A 230 -9.11 14.49 -6.16
C GLU A 230 -10.13 15.51 -6.62
N LYS A 231 -10.16 15.80 -7.92
CA LYS A 231 -11.18 16.68 -8.52
C LYS A 231 -12.55 15.99 -8.53
N GLU A 232 -12.59 14.70 -8.79
CA GLU A 232 -13.83 13.91 -8.82
C GLU A 232 -14.34 13.60 -7.40
N PHE A 233 -13.41 13.33 -6.47
CA PHE A 233 -13.70 12.98 -5.08
C PHE A 233 -13.10 13.99 -4.07
N PRO A 234 -13.53 15.25 -4.07
CA PRO A 234 -12.95 16.30 -3.22
C PRO A 234 -13.14 16.01 -1.72
N GLN A 235 -14.15 15.22 -1.34
CA GLN A 235 -14.46 14.82 0.03
C GLN A 235 -13.54 13.73 0.58
N VAL A 236 -12.79 13.03 -0.26
CA VAL A 236 -11.84 11.99 0.18
C VAL A 236 -10.61 12.66 0.79
N GLU A 237 -10.39 12.45 2.08
CA GLU A 237 -9.29 13.08 2.83
C GLU A 237 -7.99 12.31 2.76
N ALA A 238 -8.04 11.00 2.49
CA ALA A 238 -6.87 10.12 2.49
C ALA A 238 -6.78 9.27 1.23
N VAL A 239 -5.59 9.25 0.61
CA VAL A 239 -5.30 8.44 -0.57
C VAL A 239 -4.04 7.62 -0.30
N MET A 240 -4.16 6.29 -0.44
CA MET A 240 -3.05 5.36 -0.30
C MET A 240 -2.55 4.92 -1.67
N MET A 241 -1.26 5.05 -1.91
CA MET A 241 -0.61 4.71 -3.17
C MET A 241 0.49 3.67 -2.96
N GLY A 242 0.64 2.75 -3.90
CA GLY A 242 1.68 1.71 -3.87
C GLY A 242 2.56 1.77 -5.11
N ARG A 243 2.16 1.09 -6.17
CA ARG A 243 2.94 0.94 -7.41
C ARG A 243 3.37 2.28 -8.03
N GLY A 244 2.51 3.29 -7.98
CA GLY A 244 2.82 4.64 -8.46
C GLY A 244 4.05 5.23 -7.77
N LEU A 245 4.10 5.18 -6.43
CA LEU A 245 5.21 5.69 -5.64
C LEU A 245 6.49 4.84 -5.73
N ILE A 246 6.38 3.52 -6.00
CA ILE A 246 7.58 2.72 -6.31
C ILE A 246 8.13 3.09 -7.69
N GLY A 247 7.23 3.29 -8.66
CA GLY A 247 7.62 3.62 -10.03
C GLY A 247 8.13 5.05 -10.18
N ASN A 248 7.50 5.98 -9.48
CA ASN A 248 7.92 7.39 -9.40
C ASN A 248 7.99 7.83 -7.93
N PRO A 249 9.12 7.64 -7.25
CA PRO A 249 9.27 8.03 -5.85
C PRO A 249 9.00 9.52 -5.59
N GLY A 250 9.32 10.39 -6.55
CA GLY A 250 9.09 11.83 -6.48
C GLY A 250 7.73 12.31 -6.99
N MET A 251 6.74 11.42 -7.16
CA MET A 251 5.45 11.75 -7.77
C MET A 251 4.74 12.94 -7.11
N LEU A 252 4.87 13.12 -5.80
CA LEU A 252 4.21 14.19 -5.03
C LEU A 252 5.04 15.47 -4.92
N THR A 253 6.35 15.41 -5.12
CA THR A 253 7.28 16.52 -4.85
C THR A 253 8.02 17.04 -6.09
N GLY A 254 7.81 16.35 -7.21
CA GLY A 254 8.57 16.55 -8.42
C GLY A 254 9.69 15.51 -8.56
N THR A 255 10.02 15.20 -9.80
CA THR A 255 10.97 14.14 -10.14
C THR A 255 11.99 14.68 -11.15
N ASP A 256 13.27 14.61 -10.80
CA ASP A 256 14.39 14.86 -11.71
C ASP A 256 15.39 13.69 -11.65
N ALA A 257 16.17 13.55 -12.71
CA ALA A 257 17.09 12.41 -12.87
C ALA A 257 18.17 12.39 -11.79
N ALA A 258 18.69 13.54 -11.39
CA ALA A 258 19.78 13.63 -10.40
C ALA A 258 19.31 13.20 -9.01
N THR A 259 18.13 13.66 -8.57
CA THR A 259 17.52 13.26 -7.29
C THR A 259 17.18 11.77 -7.30
N LEU A 260 16.63 11.23 -8.41
CA LEU A 260 16.36 9.81 -8.55
C LEU A 260 17.63 8.95 -8.50
N GLU A 261 18.69 9.38 -9.16
CA GLU A 261 19.99 8.69 -9.14
C GLU A 261 20.59 8.70 -7.75
N ALA A 262 20.56 9.85 -7.05
CA ALA A 262 21.03 9.96 -5.68
C ALA A 262 20.22 9.04 -4.72
N PHE A 263 18.90 9.04 -4.85
CA PHE A 263 18.02 8.12 -4.10
C PHE A 263 18.38 6.66 -4.38
N HIS A 264 18.50 6.28 -5.65
CA HIS A 264 18.86 4.93 -6.07
C HIS A 264 20.20 4.51 -5.46
N ASN A 265 21.21 5.37 -5.55
CA ASN A 265 22.56 5.06 -5.05
C ASN A 265 22.57 4.93 -3.52
N ALA A 266 21.91 5.82 -2.80
CA ALA A 266 21.76 5.73 -1.35
C ALA A 266 21.08 4.41 -0.93
N LEU A 267 20.00 4.02 -1.64
CA LEU A 267 19.28 2.78 -1.38
C LEU A 267 20.15 1.54 -1.64
N LEU A 268 20.93 1.55 -2.72
CA LEU A 268 21.85 0.46 -3.06
C LEU A 268 22.92 0.28 -1.99
N GLU A 269 23.57 1.38 -1.53
CA GLU A 269 24.62 1.32 -0.52
C GLU A 269 24.07 0.77 0.82
N GLU A 270 22.90 1.22 1.25
CA GLU A 270 22.25 0.69 2.44
C GLU A 270 21.95 -0.81 2.33
N TYR A 271 21.46 -1.26 1.17
CA TYR A 271 21.25 -2.71 0.96
C TYR A 271 22.53 -3.52 0.92
N LEU A 272 23.63 -2.98 0.34
CA LEU A 272 24.93 -3.63 0.37
C LEU A 272 25.42 -3.86 1.80
N VAL A 273 25.26 -2.86 2.66
CA VAL A 273 25.63 -2.95 4.08
C VAL A 273 24.76 -3.99 4.82
N VAL A 274 23.42 -3.85 4.69
CA VAL A 274 22.49 -4.69 5.48
C VAL A 274 22.50 -6.16 5.06
N PHE A 275 22.67 -6.43 3.75
CA PHE A 275 22.70 -7.82 3.27
C PHE A 275 24.10 -8.45 3.24
N GLY A 276 25.15 -7.67 3.53
CA GLY A 276 26.52 -8.16 3.58
C GLY A 276 27.04 -8.68 2.25
N GLY A 277 26.46 -8.23 1.11
CA GLY A 277 26.88 -8.66 -0.21
C GLY A 277 26.04 -8.16 -1.37
N SER A 278 26.64 -8.15 -2.56
CA SER A 278 26.05 -7.55 -3.75
C SER A 278 24.85 -8.30 -4.32
N ARG A 279 24.82 -9.63 -4.22
CA ARG A 279 23.78 -10.46 -4.85
C ARG A 279 22.38 -10.12 -4.36
N ASN A 280 22.19 -10.08 -3.04
CA ASN A 280 20.88 -9.81 -2.42
C ASN A 280 20.50 -8.35 -2.56
N ALA A 281 21.46 -7.44 -2.46
CA ALA A 281 21.25 -6.01 -2.70
C ALA A 281 20.76 -5.76 -4.13
N MET A 282 21.47 -6.28 -5.14
CA MET A 282 21.07 -6.18 -6.54
C MET A 282 19.70 -6.83 -6.81
N PHE A 283 19.41 -7.98 -6.19
CA PHE A 283 18.10 -8.61 -6.34
C PHE A 283 16.99 -7.66 -5.88
N ARG A 284 17.15 -7.03 -4.72
CA ARG A 284 16.21 -6.05 -4.19
C ARG A 284 16.07 -4.83 -5.09
N MET A 285 17.19 -4.28 -5.55
CA MET A 285 17.20 -3.14 -6.46
C MET A 285 16.51 -3.43 -7.78
N LYS A 286 16.70 -4.62 -8.35
CA LYS A 286 16.04 -5.04 -9.60
C LYS A 286 14.52 -5.13 -9.46
N GLU A 287 14.01 -5.52 -8.30
CA GLU A 287 12.57 -5.50 -8.04
C GLU A 287 12.03 -4.06 -8.05
N ASN A 288 12.76 -3.09 -7.52
CA ASN A 288 12.39 -1.66 -7.63
C ASN A 288 12.45 -1.18 -9.08
N TRP A 289 13.47 -1.58 -9.84
CA TRP A 289 13.61 -1.23 -11.25
C TRP A 289 12.49 -1.76 -12.14
N ARG A 290 11.78 -2.82 -11.78
CA ARG A 290 10.58 -3.28 -12.52
C ARG A 290 9.53 -2.16 -12.64
N TYR A 291 9.50 -1.26 -11.68
CA TYR A 291 8.58 -0.11 -11.65
C TYR A 291 9.25 1.16 -12.19
N MET A 292 10.43 1.51 -11.70
CA MET A 292 11.14 2.76 -12.06
C MET A 292 11.54 2.86 -13.54
N LEU A 293 11.80 1.74 -14.22
CA LEU A 293 12.12 1.76 -15.66
C LEU A 293 11.04 2.42 -16.51
N ARG A 294 9.80 2.48 -16.00
CA ARG A 294 8.69 3.12 -16.70
C ARG A 294 8.74 4.64 -16.73
N LEU A 295 9.64 5.24 -15.95
CA LEU A 295 9.95 6.66 -16.01
C LEU A 295 10.90 7.00 -17.17
N PHE A 296 11.57 6.02 -17.77
CA PHE A 296 12.59 6.28 -18.77
C PHE A 296 12.12 5.81 -20.15
N GLU A 297 12.13 6.72 -21.12
CA GLU A 297 11.78 6.42 -22.51
C GLU A 297 12.86 5.57 -23.17
N GLY A 298 12.48 4.56 -23.96
CA GLY A 298 13.42 3.68 -24.65
C GLY A 298 14.21 2.74 -23.71
N SER A 299 13.73 2.50 -22.50
CA SER A 299 14.45 1.75 -21.47
C SER A 299 14.50 0.22 -21.68
N GLU A 300 13.84 -0.33 -22.71
CA GLU A 300 13.62 -1.77 -22.89
C GLU A 300 14.93 -2.58 -22.98
N LYS A 301 15.91 -2.06 -23.78
CA LYS A 301 17.21 -2.73 -23.98
C LYS A 301 18.04 -2.73 -22.70
N LEU A 302 18.16 -1.58 -22.05
CA LEU A 302 18.90 -1.44 -20.78
C LEU A 302 18.19 -2.20 -19.64
N GLY A 303 16.88 -2.18 -19.59
CA GLY A 303 16.10 -2.97 -18.65
C GLY A 303 16.28 -4.48 -18.80
N LYS A 304 16.46 -4.99 -20.03
CA LYS A 304 16.83 -6.40 -20.27
C LYS A 304 18.22 -6.73 -19.73
N ARG A 305 19.21 -5.84 -19.98
CA ARG A 305 20.57 -6.00 -19.44
C ARG A 305 20.55 -5.96 -17.91
N LEU A 306 19.88 -4.98 -17.32
CA LEU A 306 19.77 -4.78 -15.88
C LEU A 306 19.20 -6.02 -15.18
N ARG A 307 18.16 -6.65 -15.72
CA ARG A 307 17.59 -7.88 -15.15
C ARG A 307 18.55 -9.05 -15.18
N LYS A 308 19.41 -9.17 -16.18
CA LYS A 308 20.30 -10.32 -16.39
C LYS A 308 21.62 -10.22 -15.66
N THR A 309 22.16 -9.00 -15.47
CA THR A 309 23.48 -8.83 -14.85
C THR A 309 23.53 -9.44 -13.44
N THR A 310 24.65 -10.03 -13.08
CA THR A 310 24.95 -10.55 -11.74
C THR A 310 26.19 -9.90 -11.13
N ASP A 311 26.85 -9.04 -11.90
CA ASP A 311 28.02 -8.28 -11.48
C ASP A 311 27.61 -6.87 -11.03
N LEU A 312 28.15 -6.41 -9.89
CA LEU A 312 27.82 -5.12 -9.32
C LEU A 312 28.38 -3.94 -10.13
N ALA A 313 29.57 -4.09 -10.72
CA ALA A 313 30.16 -3.01 -11.51
C ALA A 313 29.39 -2.84 -12.82
N GLU A 314 29.01 -3.95 -13.48
CA GLU A 314 28.14 -3.91 -14.65
C GLU A 314 26.77 -3.31 -14.30
N TYR A 315 26.18 -3.70 -13.15
CA TYR A 315 24.90 -3.14 -12.67
C TYR A 315 24.99 -1.61 -12.55
N ARG A 316 26.02 -1.10 -11.86
CA ARG A 316 26.23 0.36 -11.70
C ARG A 316 26.42 1.05 -13.05
N GLY A 317 27.16 0.44 -13.97
CA GLY A 317 27.35 0.97 -15.33
C GLY A 317 26.04 1.09 -16.10
N ILE A 318 25.17 0.05 -16.04
CA ILE A 318 23.85 0.09 -16.70
C ILE A 318 22.96 1.16 -16.06
N VAL A 319 22.96 1.27 -14.76
CA VAL A 319 22.18 2.28 -14.03
C VAL A 319 22.63 3.69 -14.41
N SER A 320 23.92 3.95 -14.42
CA SER A 320 24.49 5.24 -14.89
C SER A 320 24.09 5.53 -16.33
N GLU A 321 24.16 4.53 -17.23
CA GLU A 321 23.73 4.66 -18.62
C GLU A 321 22.24 5.06 -18.69
N ILE A 322 21.35 4.46 -17.88
CA ILE A 322 19.93 4.81 -17.83
C ILE A 322 19.74 6.28 -17.42
N PHE A 323 20.34 6.72 -16.33
CA PHE A 323 20.14 8.08 -15.80
C PHE A 323 20.73 9.17 -16.68
N HIS A 324 21.83 8.90 -17.41
CA HIS A 324 22.54 9.91 -18.19
C HIS A 324 22.19 9.93 -19.68
N THR A 325 21.56 8.86 -20.21
CA THR A 325 21.31 8.77 -21.66
C THR A 325 19.84 8.69 -22.03
N LEU A 326 18.98 8.24 -21.11
CA LEU A 326 17.56 8.10 -21.43
C LEU A 326 16.76 9.32 -20.98
N PRO A 327 15.81 9.80 -21.80
CA PRO A 327 14.89 10.85 -21.39
C PRO A 327 14.02 10.39 -20.20
N LEU A 328 13.93 11.24 -19.18
CA LEU A 328 13.01 11.05 -18.08
C LEU A 328 11.62 11.53 -18.49
N SER A 329 10.62 10.65 -18.45
CA SER A 329 9.22 11.01 -18.67
C SER A 329 8.68 11.82 -17.47
N ARG A 330 7.77 12.73 -17.73
CA ARG A 330 7.09 13.48 -16.67
C ARG A 330 6.17 12.60 -15.84
N GLU A 331 5.65 11.54 -16.46
CA GLU A 331 4.73 10.59 -15.81
C GLU A 331 5.11 9.15 -16.13
N LEU A 332 4.75 8.25 -15.23
CA LEU A 332 4.90 6.82 -15.41
C LEU A 332 4.06 6.32 -16.59
N ARG A 333 4.63 5.46 -17.43
CA ARG A 333 3.83 4.64 -18.34
C ARG A 333 3.02 3.62 -17.53
N ALA A 334 1.70 3.62 -17.73
CA ALA A 334 0.76 2.82 -16.93
C ALA A 334 0.47 1.43 -17.54
N ASP A 335 1.43 0.82 -18.20
CA ASP A 335 1.34 -0.43 -18.96
C ASP A 335 1.73 -1.69 -18.14
N TRP A 336 1.39 -1.76 -16.89
CA TRP A 336 1.63 -2.93 -16.04
C TRP A 336 0.48 -3.89 -15.90
#